data_8179b2481da78847eccae66a4a4bb1ab
#
_entry.id   8179b2481da78847eccae66a4a4bb1ab
#
_cell.length_a   1.000
_cell.length_b   1.000
_cell.length_c   1.000
_cell.angle_alpha   90.00
_cell.angle_beta   90.00
_cell.angle_gamma   90.00
#
_symmetry.space_group_name_H-M   'P 1'
#
loop_
_entity.id
_entity.type
_entity.pdbx_description
1 polymer ?
#
loop_
_entity_poly.entity_id
_entity_poly.type
_entity_poly.pdbx_seq_one_letter_code
_entity_poly.pdbx_strand_id
1 'polypeptide(L)'
;LVEVDGGPVAPGTTSVVLAVEAIGDLVVHAQLRVDGAVTGGARNLPALTAMAPFQGIDVGIDRRSPVSWEVRERFGTFPWTGTLHRVTYRPGELAPDAGPRWLDVLREAGTKYE
;
A
#
# COMPACT_ATOMS: atom_id res chain seq x y z
N LEU A 1 3.19 -12.17 -0.17
CA LEU A 1 3.36 -10.98 0.69
C LEU A 1 4.75 -10.41 0.44
N VAL A 2 4.84 -9.12 0.23
CA VAL A 2 6.11 -8.38 0.12
C VAL A 2 6.19 -7.43 1.30
N GLU A 3 7.28 -7.48 2.02
CA GLU A 3 7.57 -6.59 3.13
C GLU A 3 8.67 -5.60 2.73
N VAL A 4 8.49 -4.36 3.11
CA VAL A 4 9.50 -3.31 2.96
C VAL A 4 9.88 -2.87 4.37
N ASP A 5 11.08 -3.25 4.78
CA ASP A 5 11.61 -2.84 6.08
C ASP A 5 12.24 -1.45 5.97
N GLY A 6 11.67 -0.50 6.66
CA GLY A 6 12.19 0.87 6.76
C GLY A 6 13.06 1.12 7.99
N GLY A 7 13.36 0.07 8.74
CA GLY A 7 14.09 0.20 10.01
C GLY A 7 13.22 0.72 11.16
N PRO A 8 13.82 0.92 12.32
CA PRO A 8 13.11 1.36 13.51
C PRO A 8 12.63 2.81 13.39
N VAL A 9 11.42 3.07 13.89
CA VAL A 9 10.91 4.42 14.06
C VAL A 9 11.47 5.00 15.35
N ALA A 10 12.38 5.97 15.22
CA ALA A 10 13.00 6.60 16.36
C ALA A 10 12.06 7.59 17.08
N PRO A 11 12.21 7.80 18.38
CA PRO A 11 11.54 8.92 19.07
C PRO A 11 11.86 10.26 18.38
N GLY A 12 10.83 11.08 18.17
CA GLY A 12 10.98 12.35 17.45
C GLY A 12 10.77 12.26 15.95
N THR A 13 10.53 11.08 15.39
CA THR A 13 10.09 10.94 14.00
C THR A 13 8.78 11.71 13.79
N THR A 14 8.75 12.56 12.77
CA THR A 14 7.60 13.43 12.48
C THR A 14 6.82 13.01 11.24
N SER A 15 7.41 12.23 10.35
CA SER A 15 6.83 11.88 9.07
C SER A 15 7.24 10.48 8.62
N VAL A 16 6.27 9.69 8.19
CA VAL A 16 6.48 8.44 7.47
C VAL A 16 5.65 8.51 6.19
N VAL A 17 6.29 8.31 5.05
CA VAL A 17 5.65 8.38 3.73
C VAL A 17 5.88 7.09 2.97
N LEU A 18 4.80 6.46 2.51
CA LEU A 18 4.85 5.41 1.51
C LEU A 18 4.48 6.03 0.16
N ALA A 19 5.44 6.11 -0.75
CA ALA A 19 5.22 6.54 -2.12
C ALA A 19 5.10 5.31 -3.02
N VAL A 20 4.03 5.25 -3.81
CA VAL A 20 3.76 4.15 -4.74
C VAL A 20 3.61 4.74 -6.14
N GLU A 21 4.40 4.25 -7.08
CA GLU A 21 4.38 4.64 -8.47
C GLU A 21 3.89 3.47 -9.33
N ALA A 22 2.84 3.67 -10.08
CA ALA A 22 2.34 2.70 -11.04
C ALA A 22 3.08 2.85 -12.37
N ILE A 23 3.79 1.82 -12.80
CA ILE A 23 4.66 1.87 -13.98
C ILE A 23 4.07 1.18 -15.22
N GLY A 24 2.91 0.58 -15.11
CA GLY A 24 2.25 -0.19 -16.16
C GLY A 24 2.32 -1.70 -15.93
N ASP A 25 1.63 -2.47 -16.75
CA ASP A 25 1.56 -3.94 -16.67
C ASP A 25 1.14 -4.50 -15.29
N LEU A 26 0.31 -3.75 -14.56
CA LEU A 26 -0.08 -4.08 -13.19
C LEU A 26 1.13 -4.20 -12.25
N VAL A 27 2.11 -3.35 -12.43
CA VAL A 27 3.32 -3.31 -11.63
C VAL A 27 3.47 -1.94 -10.99
N VAL A 28 3.90 -1.94 -9.74
CA VAL A 28 4.21 -0.72 -9.00
C VAL A 28 5.62 -0.78 -8.41
N HIS A 29 6.19 0.39 -8.20
CA HIS A 29 7.34 0.60 -7.35
C HIS A 29 6.90 1.25 -6.06
N ALA A 30 7.45 0.84 -4.93
CA ALA A 30 7.18 1.39 -3.62
C ALA A 30 8.46 1.93 -2.99
N GLN A 31 8.36 3.07 -2.31
CA GLN A 31 9.46 3.69 -1.59
C GLN A 31 8.96 4.18 -0.24
N LEU A 32 9.69 3.82 0.81
CA LEU A 32 9.41 4.25 2.17
C LEU A 32 10.39 5.37 2.56
N ARG A 33 9.87 6.44 3.09
CA ARG A 33 10.64 7.58 3.61
C ARG A 33 10.28 7.87 5.05
N VAL A 34 11.30 8.10 5.86
CA VAL A 34 11.14 8.54 7.23
C VAL A 34 11.84 9.89 7.37
N ASP A 35 11.09 10.91 7.79
CA ASP A 35 11.57 12.30 7.88
C ASP A 35 12.27 12.80 6.60
N GLY A 36 11.73 12.41 5.45
CA GLY A 36 12.25 12.78 4.13
C GLY A 36 13.39 11.91 3.61
N ALA A 37 14.02 11.09 4.43
CA ALA A 37 15.07 10.17 4.00
C ALA A 37 14.47 8.84 3.51
N VAL A 38 14.97 8.32 2.40
CA VAL A 38 14.60 7.00 1.90
C VAL A 38 15.18 5.94 2.82
N THR A 39 14.32 5.13 3.41
CA THR A 39 14.71 4.09 4.36
C THR A 39 14.44 2.67 3.83
N GLY A 40 13.61 2.53 2.83
CA GLY A 40 13.33 1.25 2.21
C GLY A 40 12.60 1.39 0.88
N GLY A 41 12.47 0.30 0.16
CA GLY A 41 11.72 0.28 -1.08
C GLY A 41 11.67 -1.10 -1.70
N ALA A 42 10.75 -1.26 -2.64
CA ALA A 42 10.63 -2.47 -3.44
C ALA A 42 10.22 -2.09 -4.87
N ARG A 43 10.71 -2.85 -5.83
CA ARG A 43 10.42 -2.64 -7.25
C ARG A 43 9.69 -3.84 -7.82
N ASN A 44 8.99 -3.60 -8.91
CA ASN A 44 8.27 -4.64 -9.66
C ASN A 44 7.28 -5.44 -8.79
N LEU A 45 6.57 -4.73 -7.93
CA LEU A 45 5.50 -5.33 -7.13
C LEU A 45 4.26 -5.52 -7.97
N PRO A 46 3.59 -6.68 -7.90
CA PRO A 46 2.32 -6.86 -8.59
C PRO A 46 1.24 -5.96 -7.96
N ALA A 47 0.48 -5.28 -8.80
CA ALA A 47 -0.66 -4.48 -8.39
C ALA A 47 -1.96 -5.12 -8.87
N LEU A 48 -3.03 -4.93 -8.09
CA LEU A 48 -4.38 -5.35 -8.46
C LEU A 48 -5.20 -4.13 -8.86
N THR A 49 -5.89 -4.21 -10.00
CA THR A 49 -6.65 -3.10 -10.56
C THR A 49 -7.97 -2.82 -9.83
N ALA A 50 -8.51 -3.79 -9.12
CA ALA A 50 -9.86 -3.70 -8.57
C ALA A 50 -10.10 -4.66 -7.39
N MET A 51 -9.28 -4.57 -6.36
CA MET A 51 -9.65 -5.21 -5.09
C MET A 51 -9.70 -4.16 -3.99
N ALA A 52 -10.91 -3.83 -3.57
CA ALA A 52 -11.11 -3.14 -2.32
C ALA A 52 -11.10 -4.19 -1.20
N PRO A 53 -10.29 -4.02 -0.16
CA PRO A 53 -10.36 -4.90 0.99
C PRO A 53 -11.73 -4.75 1.66
N PHE A 54 -12.45 -5.85 1.83
CA PHE A 54 -13.76 -5.87 2.50
C PHE A 54 -13.68 -5.52 4.00
N GLN A 55 -12.48 -5.31 4.50
CA GLN A 55 -12.20 -5.13 5.92
C GLN A 55 -12.20 -3.66 6.36
N GLY A 56 -12.26 -2.74 5.41
CA GLY A 56 -12.11 -1.31 5.68
C GLY A 56 -10.66 -0.89 5.90
N ILE A 57 -10.49 0.32 6.38
CA ILE A 57 -9.19 0.95 6.64
C ILE A 57 -8.98 1.01 8.15
N ASP A 58 -7.86 0.52 8.62
CA ASP A 58 -7.41 0.66 10.00
C ASP A 58 -6.33 1.75 10.09
N VAL A 59 -6.42 2.59 11.11
CA VAL A 59 -5.43 3.64 11.41
C VAL A 59 -5.00 3.51 12.86
N GLY A 60 -3.71 3.37 13.08
CA GLY A 60 -3.14 3.21 14.41
C GLY A 60 -3.33 1.84 15.06
N ILE A 61 -3.96 0.93 14.39
CA ILE A 61 -4.13 -0.47 14.81
C ILE A 61 -4.42 -1.33 13.58
N ASP A 62 -3.94 -2.56 13.56
CA ASP A 62 -4.21 -3.55 12.52
C ASP A 62 -5.05 -4.69 13.11
N ARG A 63 -6.35 -4.70 12.88
CA ARG A 63 -7.30 -5.54 13.62
C ARG A 63 -7.72 -6.83 12.94
N ARG A 64 -7.71 -6.88 11.62
CA ARG A 64 -8.40 -7.96 10.91
C ARG A 64 -7.46 -8.88 10.16
N SER A 65 -6.98 -8.48 9.00
CA SER A 65 -5.96 -9.21 8.26
C SER A 65 -4.61 -8.59 8.52
N PRO A 66 -3.72 -9.27 9.24
CA PRO A 66 -2.45 -8.67 9.61
C PRO A 66 -1.59 -8.41 8.37
N VAL A 67 -0.96 -7.24 8.33
CA VAL A 67 0.04 -6.91 7.32
C VAL A 67 1.32 -7.72 7.50
N SER A 68 1.59 -8.17 8.72
CA SER A 68 2.68 -9.10 9.04
C SER A 68 2.19 -10.19 9.98
N TRP A 69 2.23 -11.44 9.49
CA TRP A 69 1.87 -12.60 10.30
C TRP A 69 2.84 -12.83 11.45
N GLU A 70 4.14 -12.63 11.23
CA GLU A 70 5.16 -12.77 12.27
C GLU A 70 4.93 -11.81 13.44
N VAL A 71 4.65 -10.55 13.14
CA VAL A 71 4.33 -9.55 14.16
C VAL A 71 3.06 -9.94 14.91
N ARG A 72 2.04 -10.39 14.20
CA ARG A 72 0.78 -10.83 14.81
C ARG A 72 0.95 -12.04 15.72
N GLU A 73 1.68 -13.04 15.29
CA GLU A 73 1.93 -14.25 16.09
C GLU A 73 2.70 -13.92 17.36
N ARG A 74 3.66 -13.01 17.26
CA ARG A 74 4.53 -12.65 18.37
C ARG A 74 3.89 -11.71 19.38
N PHE A 75 3.13 -10.73 18.92
CA PHE A 75 2.63 -9.63 19.76
C PHE A 75 1.09 -9.52 19.79
N GLY A 76 0.38 -10.28 18.98
CA GLY A 76 -1.07 -10.16 18.84
C GLY A 76 -1.47 -8.86 18.11
N THR A 77 -2.69 -8.41 18.38
CA THR A 77 -3.19 -7.12 17.90
C THR A 77 -2.94 -6.06 18.95
N PHE A 78 -2.30 -4.99 18.59
CA PHE A 78 -1.97 -3.90 19.51
C PHE A 78 -2.17 -2.53 18.84
N PRO A 79 -2.58 -1.51 19.61
CA PRO A 79 -2.66 -0.15 19.11
C PRO A 79 -1.28 0.49 18.99
N TRP A 80 -1.16 1.45 18.08
CA TRP A 80 -0.01 2.35 18.07
C TRP A 80 0.04 3.16 19.37
N THR A 81 1.18 3.14 20.04
CA THR A 81 1.36 3.82 21.34
C THR A 81 1.97 5.22 21.25
N GLY A 82 2.48 5.59 20.07
CA GLY A 82 2.95 6.94 19.81
C GLY A 82 1.80 7.89 19.46
N THR A 83 2.12 9.14 19.20
CA THR A 83 1.14 10.13 18.76
C THR A 83 0.99 10.08 17.24
N LEU A 84 -0.23 9.83 16.76
CA LEU A 84 -0.59 9.88 15.35
C LEU A 84 -1.49 11.09 15.12
N HIS A 85 -0.99 12.12 14.46
CA HIS A 85 -1.74 13.35 14.24
C HIS A 85 -2.70 13.24 13.06
N ARG A 86 -2.23 12.66 11.95
CA ARG A 86 -3.03 12.51 10.72
C ARG A 86 -2.42 11.49 9.79
N VAL A 87 -3.27 10.94 8.94
CA VAL A 87 -2.89 10.20 7.74
C VAL A 87 -3.41 11.00 6.55
N THR A 88 -2.55 11.26 5.58
CA THR A 88 -2.90 11.97 4.35
C THR A 88 -2.72 11.02 3.18
N TYR A 89 -3.78 10.84 2.40
CA TYR A 89 -3.74 10.11 1.14
C TYR A 89 -3.72 11.10 -0.02
N ARG A 90 -2.69 11.01 -0.87
CA ARG A 90 -2.55 11.83 -2.07
C ARG A 90 -2.55 10.93 -3.30
N PRO A 91 -3.66 10.83 -4.03
CA PRO A 91 -3.69 10.10 -5.29
C PRO A 91 -2.69 10.73 -6.26
N GLY A 92 -1.88 9.89 -6.89
CA GLY A 92 -0.95 10.28 -7.92
C GLY A 92 -1.54 10.11 -9.33
N GLU A 93 -0.67 10.09 -10.31
CA GLU A 93 -1.04 9.83 -11.70
C GLU A 93 -1.41 8.36 -11.90
N LEU A 94 -2.28 8.13 -12.88
CA LEU A 94 -2.61 6.76 -13.29
C LEU A 94 -1.39 6.11 -13.96
N ALA A 95 -1.38 4.77 -13.96
CA ALA A 95 -0.39 4.02 -14.73
C ALA A 95 -0.40 4.43 -16.21
N PRO A 96 0.74 4.43 -16.91
CA PRO A 96 0.81 4.84 -18.32
C PRO A 96 -0.14 4.06 -19.25
N ASP A 97 -0.43 2.81 -18.92
CA ASP A 97 -1.32 1.91 -19.67
C ASP A 97 -2.73 1.78 -19.08
N ALA A 98 -3.11 2.63 -18.12
CA ALA A 98 -4.40 2.53 -17.42
C ALA A 98 -5.61 2.67 -18.37
N GLY A 99 -5.55 3.57 -19.36
CA GLY A 99 -6.63 3.77 -20.33
C GLY A 99 -6.88 2.54 -21.21
N PRO A 100 -5.87 2.00 -21.90
CA PRO A 100 -6.01 0.77 -22.69
C PRO A 100 -6.48 -0.43 -21.86
N ARG A 101 -5.92 -0.64 -20.69
CA ARG A 101 -6.32 -1.74 -19.79
C ARG A 101 -7.77 -1.64 -19.34
N TRP A 102 -8.24 -0.45 -19.03
CA TRP A 102 -9.62 -0.26 -18.66
C TRP A 102 -10.58 -0.63 -19.80
N LEU A 103 -10.23 -0.27 -21.04
CA LEU A 103 -10.99 -0.66 -22.21
C LEU A 103 -11.00 -2.19 -22.41
N ASP A 104 -9.91 -2.86 -22.18
CA ASP A 104 -9.84 -4.32 -22.28
C ASP A 104 -10.71 -5.00 -21.22
N VAL A 105 -10.69 -4.52 -19.97
CA VAL A 105 -11.59 -5.00 -18.91
C VAL A 105 -13.05 -4.82 -19.29
N LEU A 106 -13.41 -3.68 -19.86
CA LEU A 106 -14.78 -3.43 -20.31
C LEU A 106 -15.19 -4.34 -21.49
N ARG A 107 -14.28 -4.61 -22.42
CA ARG A 107 -14.53 -5.54 -23.54
C ARG A 107 -14.73 -6.97 -23.04
N GLU A 108 -13.89 -7.44 -22.16
CA GLU A 108 -14.02 -8.77 -21.56
C GLU A 108 -15.34 -8.90 -20.78
N ALA A 109 -15.72 -7.89 -20.02
CA ALA A 109 -16.99 -7.87 -19.32
C ALA A 109 -18.17 -7.88 -20.30
N GLY A 110 -18.12 -7.11 -21.38
CA GLY A 110 -19.14 -7.09 -22.44
C GLY A 110 -19.31 -8.45 -23.10
N THR A 111 -18.23 -9.08 -23.51
CA THR A 111 -18.28 -10.40 -24.18
C THR A 111 -18.72 -11.52 -23.26
N LYS A 112 -18.52 -11.40 -21.95
CA LYS A 112 -18.86 -12.43 -20.98
C LYS A 112 -20.35 -12.45 -20.60
N TYR A 113 -21.05 -11.33 -20.81
CA TYR A 113 -22.45 -11.17 -20.44
C TYR A 113 -23.40 -10.96 -21.64
N GLU A 114 -22.90 -11.07 -22.84
CA GLU A 114 -23.68 -11.21 -24.07
C GLU A 114 -24.03 -12.69 -24.33
#